data_e4e05dee21d3d96a0eb51b52d33495ad
#
_entry.id   e4e05dee21d3d96a0eb51b52d33495ad
#
_cell.length_a   1.000
_cell.length_b   1.000
_cell.length_c   1.000
_cell.angle_alpha   90.00
_cell.angle_beta   90.00
_cell.angle_gamma   90.00
#
_symmetry.space_group_name_H-M   'P 1'
#
loop_
_entity.id
_entity.type
_entity.pdbx_description
1 polymer ?
#
loop_
_entity_poly.entity_id
_entity_poly.type
_entity_poly.pdbx_seq_one_letter_code
_entity_poly.pdbx_strand_id
1 'polypeptide(L)'
;MNRGKKFVAVALAFAMMVPVVFGQTVLTKADETGTVPAKSNLLALKTSAPSVSMERGDVFTLSLMPKKAFTVPDGVGLTGKLNFQSHEKDPGTGKPIDLNANFRIVKVSAPEGWATGYRGDEGVIAISNSGAQDVATSKAIADIQVEVLKTTNDVDVTLESIALGAQVTTGSGTSDASEKNSYITATVTNTNKGKHEVQLSVPETVKVNVSSQYDSDNVYIPVTIEKNTGFNAIAVTFTYESQKLNYVGYKLSPRALTYLNYKTEDNSKAGLVSICFVGNDDTKFTGDFLTLEFQPRTTSVGTTQITPAIKELRDVSGVADLKSSLTKDKISVQFVEGKKLGDVNQDGSINLLDATYVLQAYNGVRKLTETQEKLADVNGDKKVNLVDVLKIMKYCNGEIKSFN
;
A
#
# COMPACT_ATOMS: atom_id res chain seq x y z
N MET A 1 27.64 -24.24 10.37
CA MET A 1 28.57 -23.26 9.76
C MET A 1 29.25 -23.91 8.57
N ASN A 2 28.66 -23.94 7.37
CA ASN A 2 29.33 -24.31 6.11
C ASN A 2 28.37 -24.36 4.89
N ARG A 3 27.39 -23.45 4.83
CA ARG A 3 26.52 -23.34 3.63
C ARG A 3 26.88 -22.17 2.70
N GLY A 4 27.72 -21.24 3.12
CA GLY A 4 28.12 -20.07 2.32
C GLY A 4 29.26 -20.30 1.30
N LYS A 5 30.07 -21.33 1.50
CA LYS A 5 31.24 -21.57 0.62
C LYS A 5 30.92 -22.35 -0.66
N LYS A 6 29.80 -23.09 -0.70
CA LYS A 6 29.42 -23.84 -1.91
C LYS A 6 28.74 -22.97 -2.98
N PHE A 7 28.05 -21.89 -2.58
CA PHE A 7 27.43 -20.96 -3.53
C PHE A 7 28.43 -20.07 -4.28
N VAL A 8 29.50 -19.66 -3.60
CA VAL A 8 30.55 -18.86 -4.23
C VAL A 8 31.38 -19.68 -5.23
N ALA A 9 31.57 -20.98 -4.96
CA ALA A 9 32.29 -21.85 -5.89
C ALA A 9 31.51 -22.13 -7.18
N VAL A 10 30.17 -22.25 -7.11
CA VAL A 10 29.34 -22.47 -8.31
C VAL A 10 29.23 -21.20 -9.14
N ALA A 11 29.14 -20.03 -8.52
CA ALA A 11 29.15 -18.75 -9.23
C ALA A 11 30.49 -18.45 -9.92
N LEU A 12 31.61 -18.81 -9.30
CA LEU A 12 32.93 -18.65 -9.88
C LEU A 12 33.20 -19.66 -11.03
N ALA A 13 32.71 -20.91 -10.90
CA ALA A 13 32.82 -21.90 -11.95
C ALA A 13 31.99 -21.51 -13.19
N PHE A 14 30.82 -20.91 -12.98
CA PHE A 14 29.97 -20.44 -14.08
C PHE A 14 30.57 -19.22 -14.81
N ALA A 15 31.19 -18.31 -14.07
CA ALA A 15 31.91 -17.17 -14.67
C ALA A 15 33.14 -17.58 -15.50
N MET A 16 33.72 -18.75 -15.20
CA MET A 16 34.86 -19.29 -15.98
C MET A 16 34.44 -20.22 -17.13
N MET A 17 33.24 -20.84 -17.07
CA MET A 17 32.79 -21.74 -18.17
C MET A 17 32.11 -20.99 -19.32
N VAL A 18 31.49 -19.83 -19.06
CA VAL A 18 30.82 -19.06 -20.12
C VAL A 18 31.78 -18.53 -21.20
N PRO A 19 33.01 -18.12 -20.90
CA PRO A 19 33.96 -17.70 -21.94
C PRO A 19 34.53 -18.87 -22.77
N VAL A 20 34.51 -20.09 -22.26
CA VAL A 20 35.10 -21.26 -22.95
C VAL A 20 34.15 -21.90 -23.95
N VAL A 21 32.82 -21.80 -23.70
CA VAL A 21 31.77 -22.40 -24.56
C VAL A 21 31.38 -21.51 -25.74
N PHE A 22 31.50 -20.20 -25.59
CA PHE A 22 31.18 -19.24 -26.65
C PHE A 22 32.44 -18.47 -27.05
N GLY A 23 33.26 -19.04 -27.88
CA GLY A 23 34.50 -18.43 -28.40
C GLY A 23 34.43 -16.91 -28.49
N GLN A 24 35.09 -16.25 -27.54
CA GLN A 24 35.51 -14.83 -27.45
C GLN A 24 34.52 -13.68 -27.76
N THR A 25 33.20 -13.89 -27.89
CA THR A 25 32.34 -12.77 -28.34
C THR A 25 31.09 -12.47 -27.52
N VAL A 26 30.89 -12.96 -26.30
CA VAL A 26 29.57 -12.84 -25.67
C VAL A 26 29.45 -11.86 -24.50
N LEU A 27 30.51 -11.21 -24.09
CA LEU A 27 30.44 -10.17 -23.03
C LEU A 27 31.17 -8.86 -23.36
N THR A 28 31.27 -8.54 -24.61
CA THR A 28 31.68 -7.18 -25.00
C THR A 28 30.47 -6.44 -25.56
N LYS A 29 30.11 -5.32 -24.91
CA LYS A 29 29.27 -4.23 -25.44
C LYS A 29 28.33 -4.61 -26.60
N ALA A 30 27.05 -4.22 -26.51
CA ALA A 30 26.14 -4.24 -27.65
C ALA A 30 26.90 -4.09 -28.96
N ASP A 31 26.78 -5.09 -29.83
CA ASP A 31 27.48 -5.11 -31.11
C ASP A 31 27.10 -3.83 -31.88
N GLU A 32 28.08 -2.96 -32.14
CA GLU A 32 27.91 -1.74 -32.91
C GLU A 32 27.58 -2.00 -34.39
N THR A 33 27.36 -3.25 -34.78
CA THR A 33 26.91 -3.62 -36.11
C THR A 33 25.42 -3.41 -36.25
N GLY A 34 24.90 -2.27 -36.24
CA GLY A 34 23.55 -1.77 -36.54
C GLY A 34 22.46 -2.72 -37.08
N THR A 35 22.49 -4.00 -36.74
CA THR A 35 21.47 -4.97 -37.12
C THR A 35 20.23 -4.76 -36.24
N VAL A 36 19.15 -4.34 -36.86
CA VAL A 36 17.84 -4.22 -36.19
C VAL A 36 17.46 -5.60 -35.63
N PRO A 37 17.13 -5.70 -34.32
CA PRO A 37 16.71 -6.96 -33.74
C PRO A 37 15.53 -7.56 -34.50
N ALA A 38 15.60 -8.85 -34.86
CA ALA A 38 14.53 -9.54 -35.57
C ALA A 38 13.72 -10.42 -34.60
N LYS A 39 12.43 -10.58 -34.86
CA LYS A 39 11.60 -11.52 -34.10
C LYS A 39 12.08 -12.94 -34.34
N SER A 40 12.30 -13.73 -33.25
CA SER A 40 12.77 -15.11 -33.38
C SER A 40 11.84 -15.96 -34.26
N ASN A 41 12.42 -16.73 -35.12
CA ASN A 41 11.73 -17.73 -35.97
C ASN A 41 11.67 -19.12 -35.33
N LEU A 42 12.50 -19.36 -34.31
CA LEU A 42 12.60 -20.64 -33.62
C LEU A 42 11.82 -20.70 -32.33
N LEU A 43 11.71 -19.59 -31.64
CA LEU A 43 11.26 -19.53 -30.27
C LEU A 43 9.99 -18.70 -30.10
N ALA A 44 9.20 -19.05 -29.10
CA ALA A 44 8.09 -18.28 -28.55
C ALA A 44 8.18 -18.23 -27.03
N LEU A 45 7.81 -17.11 -26.44
CA LEU A 45 7.63 -16.97 -25.01
C LEU A 45 6.16 -17.20 -24.67
N LYS A 46 5.87 -18.15 -23.79
CA LYS A 46 4.51 -18.43 -23.31
C LYS A 46 4.47 -18.25 -21.80
N THR A 47 3.37 -17.78 -21.28
CA THR A 47 3.10 -17.76 -19.85
C THR A 47 2.38 -19.07 -19.48
N SER A 48 2.75 -19.70 -18.36
CA SER A 48 2.07 -20.88 -17.82
C SER A 48 0.65 -20.55 -17.34
N ALA A 49 0.43 -19.30 -16.96
CA ALA A 49 -0.88 -18.72 -16.71
C ALA A 49 -1.00 -17.44 -17.54
N PRO A 50 -1.98 -17.34 -18.45
CA PRO A 50 -2.17 -16.13 -19.26
C PRO A 50 -2.54 -14.91 -18.40
N SER A 51 -2.88 -15.12 -17.15
CA SER A 51 -3.28 -14.10 -16.20
C SER A 51 -2.80 -14.43 -14.79
N VAL A 52 -2.22 -13.45 -14.12
CA VAL A 52 -1.68 -13.51 -12.74
C VAL A 52 -2.26 -12.32 -11.97
N SER A 53 -2.36 -12.41 -10.64
CA SER A 53 -2.84 -11.28 -9.84
C SER A 53 -1.90 -10.08 -9.85
N MET A 54 -0.64 -10.28 -10.24
CA MET A 54 0.43 -9.26 -10.35
C MET A 54 0.64 -8.47 -9.05
N GLU A 55 0.38 -9.13 -7.94
CA GLU A 55 0.60 -8.57 -6.61
C GLU A 55 2.01 -8.88 -6.12
N ARG A 56 2.52 -8.04 -5.23
CA ARG A 56 3.82 -8.26 -4.63
C ARG A 56 3.91 -9.63 -3.96
N GLY A 57 4.95 -10.40 -4.33
CA GLY A 57 5.19 -11.75 -3.86
C GLY A 57 4.61 -12.85 -4.74
N ASP A 58 3.81 -12.50 -5.74
CA ASP A 58 3.36 -13.49 -6.73
C ASP A 58 4.51 -13.98 -7.57
N VAL A 59 4.42 -15.25 -7.99
CA VAL A 59 5.37 -15.87 -8.90
C VAL A 59 4.63 -16.41 -10.11
N PHE A 60 5.07 -16.04 -11.30
CA PHE A 60 4.57 -16.60 -12.54
C PHE A 60 5.71 -17.25 -13.35
N THR A 61 5.34 -18.15 -14.28
CA THR A 61 6.32 -18.87 -15.09
C THR A 61 6.19 -18.45 -16.55
N LEU A 62 7.33 -18.12 -17.15
CA LEU A 62 7.50 -17.91 -18.56
C LEU A 62 8.16 -19.15 -19.15
N SER A 63 7.50 -19.81 -20.10
CA SER A 63 8.03 -20.98 -20.78
C SER A 63 8.59 -20.61 -22.16
N LEU A 64 9.83 -20.96 -22.39
CA LEU A 64 10.51 -20.79 -23.68
C LEU A 64 10.19 -21.96 -24.56
N MET A 65 9.28 -21.77 -25.51
CA MET A 65 8.73 -22.81 -26.37
C MET A 65 9.32 -22.77 -27.77
N PRO A 66 9.72 -23.94 -28.36
CA PRO A 66 10.10 -24.00 -29.76
C PRO A 66 8.86 -23.86 -30.66
N LYS A 67 8.98 -23.08 -31.73
CA LYS A 67 7.95 -22.94 -32.79
C LYS A 67 8.01 -24.06 -33.80
N LYS A 68 9.17 -24.64 -34.00
CA LYS A 68 9.45 -25.79 -34.88
C LYS A 68 10.53 -26.66 -34.23
N ALA A 69 10.64 -27.89 -34.65
CA ALA A 69 11.71 -28.77 -34.19
C ALA A 69 13.07 -28.31 -34.74
N PHE A 70 14.11 -28.42 -33.92
CA PHE A 70 15.50 -28.16 -34.29
C PHE A 70 16.45 -28.93 -33.35
N THR A 71 17.71 -29.02 -33.72
CA THR A 71 18.75 -29.63 -32.90
C THR A 71 19.68 -28.52 -32.41
N VAL A 72 20.04 -28.54 -31.13
CA VAL A 72 21.10 -27.69 -30.56
C VAL A 72 22.36 -28.55 -30.46
N PRO A 73 23.44 -28.17 -31.17
CA PRO A 73 24.71 -28.90 -31.13
C PRO A 73 25.31 -28.98 -29.72
N ASP A 74 26.19 -29.95 -29.49
CA ASP A 74 26.91 -30.10 -28.23
C ASP A 74 27.69 -28.84 -27.84
N GLY A 75 27.64 -28.45 -26.56
CA GLY A 75 28.34 -27.31 -26.03
C GLY A 75 27.79 -25.95 -26.48
N VAL A 76 26.65 -25.93 -27.17
CA VAL A 76 25.98 -24.72 -27.63
C VAL A 76 24.75 -24.48 -26.76
N GLY A 77 24.29 -23.26 -26.68
CA GLY A 77 23.15 -22.93 -25.85
C GLY A 77 22.42 -21.67 -26.29
N LEU A 78 21.66 -21.15 -25.36
CA LEU A 78 20.87 -19.93 -25.52
C LEU A 78 21.26 -18.95 -24.44
N THR A 79 21.40 -17.67 -24.82
CA THR A 79 21.44 -16.55 -23.88
C THR A 79 20.39 -15.53 -24.27
N GLY A 80 19.95 -14.74 -23.30
CA GLY A 80 19.02 -13.65 -23.53
C GLY A 80 18.80 -12.80 -22.28
N LYS A 81 18.14 -11.67 -22.46
CA LYS A 81 17.79 -10.76 -21.37
C LYS A 81 16.29 -10.51 -21.37
N LEU A 82 15.63 -10.70 -20.21
CA LEU A 82 14.25 -10.32 -20.00
C LEU A 82 14.15 -8.82 -19.70
N ASN A 83 13.24 -8.18 -20.38
CA ASN A 83 12.80 -6.82 -20.12
C ASN A 83 11.29 -6.82 -19.84
N PHE A 84 10.89 -6.03 -18.87
CA PHE A 84 9.52 -5.85 -18.43
C PHE A 84 9.10 -4.40 -18.67
N GLN A 85 8.00 -4.19 -19.38
CA GLN A 85 7.46 -2.89 -19.70
C GLN A 85 5.95 -2.86 -19.45
N SER A 86 5.39 -1.69 -19.14
CA SER A 86 3.93 -1.56 -19.04
C SER A 86 3.31 -1.84 -20.40
N HIS A 87 2.21 -2.61 -20.40
CA HIS A 87 1.40 -2.79 -21.60
C HIS A 87 0.74 -1.46 -22.03
N GLU A 88 0.35 -0.65 -21.07
CA GLU A 88 -0.17 0.69 -21.30
C GLU A 88 0.97 1.70 -21.44
N LYS A 89 0.75 2.68 -22.32
CA LYS A 89 1.72 3.74 -22.56
C LYS A 89 1.53 4.87 -21.56
N ASP A 90 2.64 5.46 -21.12
CA ASP A 90 2.63 6.68 -20.33
C ASP A 90 1.89 7.81 -21.09
N PRO A 91 0.85 8.44 -20.47
CA PRO A 91 0.03 9.44 -21.15
C PRO A 91 0.82 10.69 -21.56
N GLY A 92 1.90 11.02 -20.85
CA GLY A 92 2.70 12.22 -21.12
C GLY A 92 3.73 12.02 -22.22
N THR A 93 4.30 10.82 -22.33
CA THR A 93 5.39 10.53 -23.27
C THR A 93 4.97 9.64 -24.43
N GLY A 94 3.84 8.95 -24.33
CA GLY A 94 3.36 7.96 -25.30
C GLY A 94 4.23 6.70 -25.40
N LYS A 95 5.16 6.49 -24.47
CA LYS A 95 6.08 5.35 -24.43
C LYS A 95 5.68 4.36 -23.32
N PRO A 96 5.97 3.05 -23.46
CA PRO A 96 5.85 2.10 -22.36
C PRO A 96 6.75 2.51 -21.19
N ILE A 97 6.28 2.28 -19.97
CA ILE A 97 7.05 2.52 -18.74
C ILE A 97 7.94 1.30 -18.49
N ASP A 98 9.20 1.55 -18.15
CA ASP A 98 10.15 0.51 -17.72
C ASP A 98 9.72 -0.03 -16.34
N LEU A 99 9.50 -1.36 -16.27
CA LEU A 99 9.09 -2.08 -15.07
C LEU A 99 10.15 -3.09 -14.61
N ASN A 100 11.37 -3.06 -15.12
CA ASN A 100 12.41 -4.04 -14.76
C ASN A 100 12.67 -4.11 -13.25
N ALA A 101 12.60 -2.99 -12.53
CA ALA A 101 12.75 -2.94 -11.07
C ALA A 101 11.58 -3.58 -10.29
N ASN A 102 10.47 -3.90 -10.97
CA ASN A 102 9.29 -4.50 -10.35
C ASN A 102 9.31 -6.04 -10.39
N PHE A 103 10.32 -6.63 -11.02
CA PHE A 103 10.39 -8.08 -11.24
C PHE A 103 11.78 -8.61 -10.97
N ARG A 104 11.83 -9.90 -10.60
CA ARG A 104 13.07 -10.63 -10.39
C ARG A 104 12.96 -12.07 -10.86
N ILE A 105 13.94 -12.57 -11.60
CA ILE A 105 14.04 -14.00 -11.89
C ILE A 105 14.45 -14.73 -10.62
N VAL A 106 13.64 -15.67 -10.15
CA VAL A 106 13.92 -16.46 -8.94
C VAL A 106 14.38 -17.87 -9.24
N LYS A 107 14.05 -18.37 -10.44
CA LYS A 107 14.47 -19.71 -10.87
C LYS A 107 14.46 -19.82 -12.40
N VAL A 108 15.41 -20.55 -12.94
CA VAL A 108 15.39 -21.05 -14.31
C VAL A 108 15.58 -22.57 -14.24
N SER A 109 14.70 -23.31 -14.90
CA SER A 109 14.79 -24.78 -14.98
C SER A 109 14.69 -25.22 -16.44
N ALA A 110 15.39 -26.28 -16.79
CA ALA A 110 15.38 -26.88 -18.13
C ALA A 110 15.29 -28.40 -18.03
N PRO A 111 14.95 -29.09 -19.11
CA PRO A 111 14.93 -30.54 -19.16
C PRO A 111 16.32 -31.17 -18.87
N GLU A 112 16.33 -32.49 -18.69
CA GLU A 112 17.57 -33.25 -18.51
C GLU A 112 18.52 -33.04 -19.70
N GLY A 113 19.82 -32.96 -19.43
CA GLY A 113 20.86 -32.68 -20.44
C GLY A 113 21.12 -31.19 -20.66
N TRP A 114 20.38 -30.28 -19.95
CA TRP A 114 20.57 -28.85 -20.02
C TRP A 114 21.02 -28.29 -18.67
N ALA A 115 21.98 -27.37 -18.69
CA ALA A 115 22.37 -26.55 -17.55
C ALA A 115 21.78 -25.15 -17.68
N THR A 116 21.40 -24.58 -16.58
CA THR A 116 20.80 -23.24 -16.53
C THR A 116 21.55 -22.30 -15.59
N GLY A 117 21.65 -21.05 -15.96
CA GLY A 117 22.15 -19.97 -15.13
C GLY A 117 21.34 -18.69 -15.33
N TYR A 118 21.30 -17.83 -14.31
CA TYR A 118 20.62 -16.55 -14.41
C TYR A 118 21.18 -15.53 -13.43
N ARG A 119 20.99 -14.25 -13.78
CA ARG A 119 21.18 -13.11 -12.88
C ARG A 119 19.83 -12.44 -12.67
N GLY A 120 19.19 -12.72 -11.53
CA GLY A 120 17.80 -12.38 -11.26
C GLY A 120 17.48 -10.90 -11.40
N ASP A 121 18.30 -10.04 -10.83
CA ASP A 121 18.08 -8.59 -10.83
C ASP A 121 18.48 -7.93 -12.17
N GLU A 122 19.32 -8.57 -12.98
CA GLU A 122 19.72 -8.07 -14.30
C GLU A 122 18.81 -8.58 -15.43
N GLY A 123 17.93 -9.57 -15.13
CA GLY A 123 17.07 -10.23 -16.13
C GLY A 123 17.80 -11.17 -17.09
N VAL A 124 19.08 -11.46 -16.85
CA VAL A 124 19.91 -12.28 -17.76
C VAL A 124 19.70 -13.76 -17.51
N ILE A 125 19.49 -14.52 -18.60
CA ILE A 125 19.43 -15.98 -18.57
C ILE A 125 20.47 -16.58 -19.51
N ALA A 126 20.95 -17.77 -19.14
CA ALA A 126 21.82 -18.58 -19.97
C ALA A 126 21.43 -20.07 -19.82
N ILE A 127 21.36 -20.77 -20.91
CA ILE A 127 21.03 -22.21 -20.97
C ILE A 127 22.05 -22.84 -21.88
N SER A 128 22.70 -23.91 -21.44
CA SER A 128 23.67 -24.66 -22.23
C SER A 128 23.34 -26.17 -22.15
N ASN A 129 23.75 -26.92 -23.16
CA ASN A 129 23.58 -28.38 -23.19
C ASN A 129 24.92 -29.10 -23.01
N SER A 130 24.84 -30.37 -22.57
CA SER A 130 25.96 -31.30 -22.52
C SER A 130 25.66 -32.48 -23.45
N GLY A 131 25.96 -32.33 -24.73
CA GLY A 131 25.59 -33.23 -25.80
C GLY A 131 24.55 -32.62 -26.72
N ALA A 132 24.53 -33.03 -27.99
CA ALA A 132 23.51 -32.56 -28.94
C ALA A 132 22.09 -32.86 -28.44
N GLN A 133 21.21 -31.89 -28.49
CA GLN A 133 19.82 -31.98 -27.98
C GLN A 133 18.81 -31.74 -29.10
N ASP A 134 17.92 -32.69 -29.28
CA ASP A 134 16.77 -32.55 -30.17
C ASP A 134 15.63 -31.83 -29.42
N VAL A 135 15.21 -30.71 -29.96
CA VAL A 135 14.18 -29.84 -29.38
C VAL A 135 12.87 -30.01 -30.12
N ALA A 136 11.87 -30.57 -29.43
CA ALA A 136 10.54 -30.80 -29.97
C ALA A 136 9.60 -29.65 -29.59
N THR A 137 8.61 -29.35 -30.44
CA THR A 137 7.61 -28.28 -30.22
C THR A 137 6.68 -28.49 -29.02
N SER A 138 6.64 -29.74 -28.51
CA SER A 138 5.75 -30.11 -27.40
C SER A 138 6.31 -29.82 -26.00
N LYS A 139 7.61 -29.49 -25.89
CA LYS A 139 8.27 -29.28 -24.60
C LYS A 139 8.97 -27.92 -24.56
N ALA A 140 8.91 -27.26 -23.39
CA ALA A 140 9.70 -26.06 -23.16
C ALA A 140 11.19 -26.37 -23.10
N ILE A 141 12.02 -25.52 -23.66
CA ILE A 141 13.48 -25.54 -23.51
C ILE A 141 13.86 -25.11 -22.09
N ALA A 142 13.13 -24.15 -21.58
CA ALA A 142 13.26 -23.69 -20.19
C ALA A 142 11.98 -23.07 -19.66
N ASP A 143 11.84 -23.18 -18.35
CA ASP A 143 10.84 -22.46 -17.57
C ASP A 143 11.55 -21.44 -16.66
N ILE A 144 11.11 -20.21 -16.76
CA ILE A 144 11.67 -19.06 -16.04
C ILE A 144 10.63 -18.59 -15.04
N GLN A 145 10.90 -18.73 -13.75
CA GLN A 145 10.04 -18.23 -12.68
C GLN A 145 10.43 -16.80 -12.34
N VAL A 146 9.43 -15.92 -12.37
CA VAL A 146 9.56 -14.50 -12.13
C VAL A 146 8.70 -14.11 -10.93
N GLU A 147 9.31 -13.45 -9.96
CA GLU A 147 8.63 -12.88 -8.79
C GLU A 147 8.27 -11.42 -9.03
N VAL A 148 7.06 -11.04 -8.63
CA VAL A 148 6.58 -9.67 -8.61
C VAL A 148 7.07 -8.98 -7.34
N LEU A 149 7.93 -7.98 -7.46
CA LEU A 149 8.48 -7.20 -6.34
C LEU A 149 7.60 -6.00 -5.97
N LYS A 150 6.86 -5.48 -6.95
CA LYS A 150 5.85 -4.42 -6.76
C LYS A 150 4.63 -4.75 -7.58
N THR A 151 3.46 -4.54 -6.97
CA THR A 151 2.17 -4.68 -7.66
C THR A 151 2.15 -3.83 -8.93
N THR A 152 1.68 -4.37 -10.02
CA THR A 152 1.67 -3.70 -11.32
C THR A 152 0.48 -4.13 -12.16
N ASN A 153 0.29 -3.45 -13.28
CA ASN A 153 -0.75 -3.73 -14.26
C ASN A 153 -0.32 -4.81 -15.25
N ASP A 154 -0.98 -4.88 -16.41
CA ASP A 154 -0.58 -5.74 -17.52
C ASP A 154 0.86 -5.42 -17.95
N VAL A 155 1.65 -6.45 -18.20
CA VAL A 155 3.08 -6.32 -18.47
C VAL A 155 3.43 -6.99 -19.79
N ASP A 156 4.11 -6.28 -20.66
CA ASP A 156 4.78 -6.84 -21.81
C ASP A 156 6.19 -7.30 -21.42
N VAL A 157 6.43 -8.59 -21.60
CA VAL A 157 7.72 -9.22 -21.33
C VAL A 157 8.39 -9.50 -22.65
N THR A 158 9.60 -8.98 -22.81
CA THR A 158 10.45 -9.24 -23.98
C THR A 158 11.70 -9.99 -23.53
N LEU A 159 11.96 -11.15 -24.13
CA LEU A 159 13.29 -11.76 -24.09
C LEU A 159 14.04 -11.24 -25.31
N GLU A 160 15.05 -10.44 -25.11
CA GLU A 160 15.85 -9.78 -26.15
C GLU A 160 17.29 -10.26 -26.17
N SER A 161 18.03 -9.83 -27.19
CA SER A 161 19.43 -10.20 -27.40
C SER A 161 19.63 -11.72 -27.40
N ILE A 162 18.65 -12.44 -27.96
CA ILE A 162 18.71 -13.90 -28.02
C ILE A 162 19.85 -14.30 -28.95
N ALA A 163 20.77 -15.07 -28.40
CA ALA A 163 21.77 -15.83 -29.18
C ALA A 163 21.50 -17.32 -28.96
N LEU A 164 21.19 -18.03 -30.00
CA LEU A 164 20.89 -19.46 -30.02
C LEU A 164 21.61 -20.13 -31.14
N GLY A 165 22.47 -21.12 -30.86
CA GLY A 165 22.99 -22.02 -31.86
C GLY A 165 22.00 -23.14 -32.15
N ALA A 166 21.56 -23.28 -33.37
CA ALA A 166 20.55 -24.27 -33.75
C ALA A 166 20.76 -24.81 -35.18
N GLN A 167 20.37 -26.03 -35.41
CA GLN A 167 20.35 -26.70 -36.72
C GLN A 167 18.96 -27.25 -37.00
N VAL A 168 18.49 -27.13 -38.22
CA VAL A 168 17.22 -27.69 -38.65
C VAL A 168 17.52 -28.77 -39.70
N THR A 169 17.04 -30.00 -39.45
CA THR A 169 17.11 -31.10 -40.40
C THR A 169 15.84 -31.13 -41.24
N THR A 170 16.02 -31.11 -42.55
CA THR A 170 14.94 -31.27 -43.54
C THR A 170 15.24 -32.50 -44.37
N GLY A 171 14.31 -32.98 -45.20
CA GLY A 171 14.50 -34.11 -46.08
C GLY A 171 15.67 -33.98 -47.07
N SER A 172 16.23 -32.77 -47.23
CA SER A 172 17.36 -32.42 -48.09
C SER A 172 18.69 -32.24 -47.34
N GLY A 173 18.72 -32.39 -45.99
CA GLY A 173 19.92 -32.27 -45.16
C GLY A 173 19.76 -31.33 -43.96
N THR A 174 20.86 -31.12 -43.25
CA THR A 174 20.91 -30.23 -42.05
C THR A 174 21.41 -28.85 -42.46
N SER A 175 20.69 -27.81 -42.05
CA SER A 175 21.06 -26.41 -42.30
C SER A 175 21.21 -25.63 -40.97
N ASP A 176 22.11 -24.63 -40.96
CA ASP A 176 22.24 -23.69 -39.82
C ASP A 176 20.96 -22.86 -39.71
N ALA A 177 20.41 -22.84 -38.49
CA ALA A 177 19.24 -22.05 -38.14
C ALA A 177 19.52 -21.17 -36.92
N SER A 178 20.79 -20.96 -36.61
CA SER A 178 21.23 -20.14 -35.47
C SER A 178 20.63 -18.73 -35.51
N GLU A 179 20.26 -18.21 -34.35
CA GLU A 179 19.74 -16.85 -34.18
C GLU A 179 20.77 -16.01 -33.45
N LYS A 180 20.92 -14.76 -33.89
CA LYS A 180 21.76 -13.74 -33.27
C LYS A 180 20.93 -12.46 -33.12
N ASN A 181 20.95 -11.89 -31.91
CA ASN A 181 20.24 -10.65 -31.62
C ASN A 181 18.76 -10.68 -32.00
N SER A 182 18.09 -11.82 -31.74
CA SER A 182 16.64 -11.93 -31.92
C SER A 182 15.86 -11.62 -30.65
N TYR A 183 14.55 -11.44 -30.75
CA TYR A 183 13.67 -11.20 -29.62
C TYR A 183 12.35 -11.97 -29.72
N ILE A 184 11.73 -12.21 -28.58
CA ILE A 184 10.37 -12.74 -28.45
C ILE A 184 9.62 -11.98 -27.36
N THR A 185 8.32 -11.88 -27.50
CA THR A 185 7.45 -11.15 -26.57
C THR A 185 6.30 -12.01 -26.07
N ALA A 186 5.85 -11.73 -24.86
CA ALA A 186 4.59 -12.22 -24.30
C ALA A 186 3.96 -11.12 -23.47
N THR A 187 2.63 -11.10 -23.36
CA THR A 187 1.90 -10.24 -22.42
C THR A 187 1.40 -11.09 -21.27
N VAL A 188 1.62 -10.61 -20.04
CA VAL A 188 1.07 -11.18 -18.81
C VAL A 188 0.00 -10.22 -18.30
N THR A 189 -1.23 -10.73 -18.21
CA THR A 189 -2.40 -9.92 -17.83
C THR A 189 -2.62 -9.94 -16.32
N ASN A 190 -2.87 -8.79 -15.74
CA ASN A 190 -3.26 -8.67 -14.34
C ASN A 190 -4.74 -9.03 -14.16
N THR A 191 -5.04 -10.10 -13.42
CA THR A 191 -6.40 -10.54 -13.13
C THR A 191 -7.12 -9.64 -12.13
N ASN A 192 -6.40 -8.85 -11.35
CA ASN A 192 -6.95 -7.98 -10.31
C ASN A 192 -7.10 -6.51 -10.73
N LYS A 193 -6.76 -6.19 -11.98
CA LYS A 193 -6.91 -4.84 -12.52
C LYS A 193 -8.33 -4.33 -12.33
N GLY A 194 -8.46 -3.20 -11.64
CA GLY A 194 -9.76 -2.54 -11.37
C GLY A 194 -10.73 -3.32 -10.49
N LYS A 195 -10.29 -4.40 -9.83
CA LYS A 195 -11.14 -5.21 -8.94
C LYS A 195 -10.99 -4.86 -7.45
N HIS A 196 -10.15 -3.91 -7.13
CA HIS A 196 -9.95 -3.50 -5.75
C HIS A 196 -11.18 -2.78 -5.19
N GLU A 197 -11.41 -2.99 -3.91
CA GLU A 197 -12.53 -2.39 -3.17
C GLU A 197 -12.06 -1.93 -1.79
N VAL A 198 -12.50 -0.72 -1.41
CA VAL A 198 -12.24 -0.16 -0.09
C VAL A 198 -13.55 0.29 0.54
N GLN A 199 -13.78 -0.12 1.78
CA GLN A 199 -14.86 0.36 2.60
C GLN A 199 -14.31 1.08 3.84
N LEU A 200 -14.66 2.35 3.99
CA LEU A 200 -14.36 3.11 5.19
C LEU A 200 -15.58 3.12 6.13
N SER A 201 -15.29 2.99 7.42
CA SER A 201 -16.28 3.12 8.47
C SER A 201 -16.05 4.41 9.27
N VAL A 202 -17.15 5.09 9.57
CA VAL A 202 -17.19 6.28 10.43
C VAL A 202 -18.31 6.11 11.44
N PRO A 203 -18.22 6.73 12.63
CA PRO A 203 -19.28 6.67 13.65
C PRO A 203 -20.56 7.33 13.14
N GLU A 204 -21.69 6.81 13.52
CA GLU A 204 -22.99 7.44 13.24
C GLU A 204 -23.22 8.68 14.11
N THR A 205 -22.80 8.61 15.35
CA THR A 205 -22.98 9.70 16.33
C THR A 205 -21.74 9.82 17.21
N VAL A 206 -21.30 11.06 17.43
CA VAL A 206 -20.29 11.43 18.42
C VAL A 206 -20.89 12.43 19.39
N LYS A 207 -20.81 12.15 20.69
CA LYS A 207 -21.22 13.08 21.74
C LYS A 207 -20.03 13.85 22.25
N VAL A 208 -20.18 15.14 22.43
CA VAL A 208 -19.13 16.02 22.97
C VAL A 208 -19.73 16.96 24.02
N ASN A 209 -19.06 17.07 25.14
CA ASN A 209 -19.47 17.99 26.18
C ASN A 209 -19.09 19.44 25.80
N VAL A 210 -20.05 20.34 25.87
CA VAL A 210 -19.84 21.77 25.71
C VAL A 210 -20.19 22.47 26.99
N SER A 211 -19.41 23.49 27.36
CA SER A 211 -19.60 24.22 28.59
C SER A 211 -19.33 25.70 28.35
N SER A 212 -20.11 26.57 28.99
CA SER A 212 -19.85 28.00 29.04
C SER A 212 -18.84 28.40 30.12
N GLN A 213 -18.53 27.49 31.03
CA GLN A 213 -17.65 27.72 32.19
C GLN A 213 -16.32 27.02 32.11
N TYR A 214 -16.21 26.01 31.28
CA TYR A 214 -14.98 25.22 31.04
C TYR A 214 -14.70 25.08 29.56
N ASP A 215 -13.47 24.75 29.23
CA ASP A 215 -13.13 24.36 27.86
C ASP A 215 -13.99 23.16 27.45
N SER A 216 -14.63 23.27 26.30
CA SER A 216 -15.36 22.16 25.70
C SER A 216 -14.39 21.04 25.30
N ASP A 217 -14.84 19.80 25.44
CA ASP A 217 -14.07 18.66 24.96
C ASP A 217 -13.87 18.74 23.43
N ASN A 218 -12.73 18.28 22.92
CA ASN A 218 -12.53 18.15 21.49
C ASN A 218 -13.37 17.00 20.93
N VAL A 219 -13.79 17.14 19.67
CA VAL A 219 -14.52 16.13 18.92
C VAL A 219 -13.53 15.27 18.16
N TYR A 220 -13.48 13.99 18.44
CA TYR A 220 -12.63 13.03 17.74
C TYR A 220 -13.49 12.15 16.84
N ILE A 221 -13.20 12.15 15.56
CA ILE A 221 -13.88 11.33 14.53
C ILE A 221 -12.93 10.23 14.06
N PRO A 222 -13.04 9.02 14.58
CA PRO A 222 -12.28 7.88 14.07
C PRO A 222 -12.80 7.46 12.70
N VAL A 223 -11.88 7.16 11.80
CA VAL A 223 -12.14 6.56 10.49
C VAL A 223 -11.38 5.25 10.43
N THR A 224 -12.06 4.16 10.16
CA THR A 224 -11.48 2.82 10.04
C THR A 224 -11.66 2.27 8.63
N ILE A 225 -10.79 1.37 8.23
CA ILE A 225 -10.92 0.59 7.00
C ILE A 225 -11.52 -0.76 7.36
N GLU A 226 -12.77 -0.99 6.96
CA GLU A 226 -13.48 -2.27 7.20
C GLU A 226 -13.09 -3.32 6.16
N LYS A 227 -13.00 -2.91 4.89
CA LYS A 227 -12.64 -3.76 3.78
C LYS A 227 -11.58 -3.08 2.92
N ASN A 228 -10.55 -3.83 2.56
CA ASN A 228 -9.49 -3.36 1.70
C ASN A 228 -8.89 -4.53 0.93
N THR A 229 -9.08 -4.57 -0.37
CA THR A 229 -8.46 -5.57 -1.26
C THR A 229 -7.24 -5.03 -1.98
N GLY A 230 -6.96 -3.71 -1.86
CA GLY A 230 -5.76 -3.06 -2.37
C GLY A 230 -6.04 -1.62 -2.82
N PHE A 231 -5.22 -0.68 -2.36
CA PHE A 231 -5.12 0.68 -2.91
C PHE A 231 -3.76 1.27 -2.58
N ASN A 232 -3.27 2.17 -3.41
CA ASN A 232 -2.07 2.94 -3.12
C ASN A 232 -2.32 4.43 -2.92
N ALA A 233 -3.45 4.95 -3.39
CA ALA A 233 -3.83 6.35 -3.17
C ALA A 233 -5.31 6.47 -2.82
N ILE A 234 -5.61 7.32 -1.83
CA ILE A 234 -6.97 7.64 -1.41
C ILE A 234 -7.08 9.13 -1.08
N ALA A 235 -8.10 9.78 -1.64
CA ALA A 235 -8.48 11.15 -1.28
C ALA A 235 -9.84 11.13 -0.58
N VAL A 236 -9.87 11.67 0.64
CA VAL A 236 -11.06 11.78 1.48
C VAL A 236 -11.37 13.24 1.79
N THR A 237 -12.65 13.58 1.85
CA THR A 237 -13.09 14.91 2.25
C THR A 237 -14.10 14.83 3.38
N PHE A 238 -14.11 15.86 4.21
CA PHE A 238 -15.06 16.02 5.30
C PHE A 238 -15.63 17.43 5.24
N THR A 239 -16.94 17.54 4.97
CA THR A 239 -17.66 18.82 4.99
C THR A 239 -18.32 18.99 6.35
N TYR A 240 -18.22 20.18 6.95
CA TYR A 240 -18.74 20.47 8.28
C TYR A 240 -19.22 21.92 8.41
N GLU A 241 -20.05 22.22 9.42
CA GLU A 241 -20.49 23.58 9.72
C GLU A 241 -19.40 24.36 10.46
N SER A 242 -18.64 25.21 9.74
CA SER A 242 -17.50 25.96 10.30
C SER A 242 -17.88 26.98 11.39
N GLN A 243 -19.15 27.32 11.51
CA GLN A 243 -19.65 28.18 12.60
C GLN A 243 -19.82 27.40 13.91
N LYS A 244 -19.98 26.08 13.86
CA LYS A 244 -20.16 25.21 15.03
C LYS A 244 -18.91 24.41 15.39
N LEU A 245 -18.08 24.10 14.42
CA LEU A 245 -16.86 23.31 14.56
C LEU A 245 -15.66 24.05 13.95
N ASN A 246 -14.52 23.93 14.58
CA ASN A 246 -13.23 24.34 14.06
C ASN A 246 -12.39 23.08 13.83
N TYR A 247 -11.94 22.85 12.61
CA TYR A 247 -11.02 21.76 12.33
C TYR A 247 -9.64 22.06 12.92
N VAL A 248 -9.09 21.12 13.68
CA VAL A 248 -7.79 21.25 14.34
C VAL A 248 -6.71 20.49 13.57
N GLY A 249 -7.02 19.30 13.07
CA GLY A 249 -6.10 18.46 12.37
C GLY A 249 -6.53 16.99 12.34
N TYR A 250 -5.62 16.12 11.97
CA TYR A 250 -5.85 14.67 12.01
C TYR A 250 -4.59 13.94 12.48
N LYS A 251 -4.80 12.70 12.92
CA LYS A 251 -3.73 11.77 13.29
C LYS A 251 -3.91 10.46 12.55
N LEU A 252 -2.88 10.01 11.82
CA LEU A 252 -2.86 8.68 11.23
C LEU A 252 -2.57 7.62 12.29
N SER A 253 -3.13 6.43 12.11
CA SER A 253 -2.76 5.27 12.91
C SER A 253 -1.30 4.88 12.60
N PRO A 254 -0.58 4.25 13.55
CA PRO A 254 0.77 3.75 13.31
C PRO A 254 0.84 2.80 12.11
N ARG A 255 -0.22 2.02 11.92
CA ARG A 255 -0.31 1.08 10.81
C ARG A 255 -0.45 1.79 9.47
N ALA A 256 -1.31 2.81 9.38
CA ALA A 256 -1.45 3.61 8.17
C ALA A 256 -0.14 4.32 7.80
N LEU A 257 0.60 4.83 8.77
CA LEU A 257 1.92 5.46 8.57
C LEU A 257 2.96 4.53 7.95
N THR A 258 2.83 3.21 8.13
CA THR A 258 3.76 2.24 7.54
C THR A 258 3.59 2.14 6.02
N TYR A 259 2.37 2.35 5.51
CA TYR A 259 2.03 2.13 4.11
C TYR A 259 1.87 3.42 3.31
N LEU A 260 1.40 4.50 3.95
CA LEU A 260 1.04 5.77 3.29
C LEU A 260 2.08 6.84 3.62
N ASN A 261 3.08 6.97 2.75
CA ASN A 261 4.28 7.78 2.99
C ASN A 261 4.10 9.25 2.60
N TYR A 262 3.26 9.53 1.62
CA TYR A 262 2.98 10.88 1.14
C TYR A 262 1.59 11.30 1.54
N LYS A 263 1.45 12.54 2.01
CA LYS A 263 0.18 13.13 2.40
C LYS A 263 0.11 14.58 1.98
N THR A 264 -1.07 15.01 1.58
CA THR A 264 -1.43 16.41 1.39
C THR A 264 -2.72 16.71 2.13
N GLU A 265 -2.84 17.92 2.65
CA GLU A 265 -4.02 18.40 3.34
C GLU A 265 -4.38 19.78 2.79
N ASP A 266 -5.65 19.98 2.47
CA ASP A 266 -6.21 21.28 2.11
C ASP A 266 -7.42 21.56 3.01
N ASN A 267 -7.27 22.55 3.88
CA ASN A 267 -8.30 23.09 4.76
C ASN A 267 -8.49 24.60 4.55
N SER A 268 -8.03 25.13 3.43
CA SER A 268 -8.10 26.57 3.08
C SER A 268 -9.53 27.08 3.00
N LYS A 269 -10.49 26.21 2.66
CA LYS A 269 -11.90 26.53 2.60
C LYS A 269 -12.59 26.20 3.93
N ALA A 270 -13.12 27.23 4.58
CA ALA A 270 -13.89 27.03 5.82
C ALA A 270 -15.05 26.04 5.61
N GLY A 271 -15.17 25.06 6.50
CA GLY A 271 -16.19 24.03 6.44
C GLY A 271 -15.88 22.84 5.52
N LEU A 272 -14.66 22.76 4.99
CA LEU A 272 -14.19 21.63 4.19
C LEU A 272 -12.74 21.32 4.54
N VAL A 273 -12.44 20.06 4.74
CA VAL A 273 -11.08 19.54 4.75
C VAL A 273 -10.95 18.43 3.72
N SER A 274 -9.88 18.46 2.95
CA SER A 274 -9.52 17.44 1.95
C SER A 274 -8.17 16.86 2.32
N ILE A 275 -8.07 15.54 2.39
CA ILE A 275 -6.81 14.85 2.75
C ILE A 275 -6.56 13.78 1.69
N CYS A 276 -5.37 13.79 1.12
CA CYS A 276 -4.92 12.78 0.18
C CYS A 276 -3.73 12.03 0.75
N PHE A 277 -3.76 10.72 0.64
CA PHE A 277 -2.69 9.82 1.05
C PHE A 277 -2.23 9.00 -0.13
N VAL A 278 -0.92 8.79 -0.24
CA VAL A 278 -0.30 7.98 -1.30
C VAL A 278 0.77 7.08 -0.69
N GLY A 279 0.75 5.82 -1.06
CA GLY A 279 1.76 4.81 -0.74
C GLY A 279 2.65 4.49 -1.93
N ASN A 280 3.70 3.70 -1.68
CA ASN A 280 4.60 3.22 -2.73
C ASN A 280 4.09 1.96 -3.43
N ASP A 281 3.11 1.27 -2.85
CA ASP A 281 2.52 0.02 -3.34
C ASP A 281 1.08 -0.10 -2.83
N ASP A 282 0.33 -1.05 -3.36
CA ASP A 282 -1.01 -1.32 -2.87
C ASP A 282 -0.97 -1.83 -1.43
N THR A 283 -1.72 -1.17 -0.59
CA THR A 283 -1.88 -1.58 0.81
C THR A 283 -3.17 -2.36 0.99
N LYS A 284 -3.15 -3.36 1.86
CA LYS A 284 -4.30 -4.20 2.23
C LYS A 284 -4.62 -4.17 3.73
N PHE A 285 -4.09 -3.20 4.47
CA PHE A 285 -4.39 -3.11 5.89
C PHE A 285 -5.86 -2.75 6.15
N THR A 286 -6.40 -3.25 7.25
CA THR A 286 -7.71 -2.93 7.80
C THR A 286 -7.58 -2.45 9.24
N GLY A 287 -8.64 -1.91 9.80
CA GLY A 287 -8.69 -1.34 11.15
C GLY A 287 -8.46 0.17 11.13
N ASP A 288 -7.89 0.70 12.21
CA ASP A 288 -7.71 2.15 12.39
C ASP A 288 -6.93 2.78 11.24
N PHE A 289 -7.52 3.80 10.64
CA PHE A 289 -6.92 4.56 9.55
C PHE A 289 -6.45 5.92 10.03
N LEU A 290 -7.38 6.81 10.36
CA LEU A 290 -7.09 8.14 10.88
C LEU A 290 -8.14 8.57 11.90
N THR A 291 -7.79 9.56 12.71
CA THR A 291 -8.73 10.25 13.59
C THR A 291 -8.66 11.75 13.29
N LEU A 292 -9.80 12.34 12.93
CA LEU A 292 -9.92 13.80 12.78
C LEU A 292 -10.20 14.43 14.14
N GLU A 293 -9.69 15.62 14.35
CA GLU A 293 -9.90 16.41 15.54
C GLU A 293 -10.57 17.75 15.19
N PHE A 294 -11.68 18.03 15.88
CA PHE A 294 -12.38 19.31 15.78
C PHE A 294 -12.57 19.91 17.19
N GLN A 295 -12.61 21.21 17.26
CA GLN A 295 -12.97 21.95 18.45
C GLN A 295 -14.36 22.57 18.29
N PRO A 296 -15.30 22.39 19.25
CA PRO A 296 -16.56 23.10 19.25
C PRO A 296 -16.37 24.62 19.28
N ARG A 297 -17.15 25.31 18.47
CA ARG A 297 -17.26 26.80 18.50
C ARG A 297 -18.54 27.26 19.22
N THR A 298 -19.28 26.34 19.82
CA THR A 298 -20.51 26.59 20.53
C THR A 298 -20.41 26.07 21.95
N THR A 299 -21.04 26.77 22.88
CA THR A 299 -21.24 26.32 24.25
C THR A 299 -22.67 25.85 24.49
N SER A 300 -23.52 25.92 23.46
CA SER A 300 -24.93 25.53 23.53
C SER A 300 -25.11 24.07 23.09
N VAL A 301 -26.00 23.40 23.82
CA VAL A 301 -26.47 22.04 23.40
C VAL A 301 -27.13 22.09 22.05
N GLY A 302 -27.01 21.02 21.30
CA GLY A 302 -27.54 20.93 19.94
C GLY A 302 -26.86 19.88 19.10
N THR A 303 -27.02 19.98 17.80
CA THR A 303 -26.42 19.03 16.86
C THR A 303 -25.78 19.76 15.68
N THR A 304 -24.78 19.13 15.10
CA THR A 304 -24.24 19.49 13.80
C THR A 304 -23.89 18.21 13.05
N GLN A 305 -23.53 18.32 11.78
CA GLN A 305 -23.21 17.17 10.94
C GLN A 305 -21.82 17.34 10.33
N ILE A 306 -21.12 16.22 10.17
CA ILE A 306 -19.93 16.09 9.35
C ILE A 306 -20.27 15.09 8.24
N THR A 307 -20.03 15.47 6.98
CA THR A 307 -20.31 14.64 5.81
C THR A 307 -18.98 14.16 5.21
N PRO A 308 -18.63 12.88 5.40
CA PRO A 308 -17.45 12.29 4.79
C PRO A 308 -17.71 11.95 3.31
N ALA A 309 -16.68 11.96 2.47
CA ALA A 309 -16.73 11.44 1.12
C ALA A 309 -15.36 10.91 0.69
N ILE A 310 -15.35 9.81 -0.04
CA ILE A 310 -14.18 9.34 -0.77
C ILE A 310 -14.24 10.00 -2.14
N LYS A 311 -13.25 10.82 -2.48
CA LYS A 311 -13.20 11.56 -3.74
C LYS A 311 -12.43 10.84 -4.81
N GLU A 312 -11.43 10.10 -4.42
CA GLU A 312 -10.57 9.36 -5.32
C GLU A 312 -10.00 8.13 -4.62
N LEU A 313 -9.89 7.05 -5.34
CA LEU A 313 -9.26 5.83 -4.91
C LEU A 313 -8.52 5.23 -6.11
N ARG A 314 -7.22 4.93 -5.94
CA ARG A 314 -6.39 4.34 -7.00
C ARG A 314 -5.59 3.18 -6.47
N ASP A 315 -5.32 2.21 -7.33
CA ASP A 315 -4.28 1.21 -7.13
C ASP A 315 -2.95 1.68 -7.74
N VAL A 316 -1.88 0.93 -7.50
CA VAL A 316 -0.54 1.23 -8.02
C VAL A 316 -0.48 1.15 -9.55
N SER A 317 -1.43 0.48 -10.20
CA SER A 317 -1.54 0.44 -11.66
C SER A 317 -2.08 1.74 -12.27
N GLY A 318 -2.51 2.68 -11.40
CA GLY A 318 -3.07 3.96 -11.82
C GLY A 318 -4.54 3.88 -12.24
N VAL A 319 -5.20 2.73 -12.08
CA VAL A 319 -6.65 2.63 -12.30
C VAL A 319 -7.35 3.50 -11.27
N ALA A 320 -8.06 4.51 -11.76
CA ALA A 320 -8.93 5.36 -10.95
C ALA A 320 -10.32 4.72 -10.80
N ASP A 321 -11.08 5.26 -9.85
CA ASP A 321 -12.49 4.88 -9.61
C ASP A 321 -12.66 3.41 -9.18
N LEU A 322 -11.72 2.90 -8.40
CA LEU A 322 -11.89 1.64 -7.70
C LEU A 322 -13.16 1.69 -6.85
N LYS A 323 -13.79 0.54 -6.65
CA LYS A 323 -15.01 0.48 -5.86
C LYS A 323 -14.75 0.95 -4.44
N SER A 324 -15.43 2.02 -4.02
CA SER A 324 -15.33 2.58 -2.68
C SER A 324 -16.71 2.78 -2.05
N SER A 325 -16.77 2.64 -0.74
CA SER A 325 -17.99 2.85 0.02
C SER A 325 -17.70 3.38 1.43
N LEU A 326 -18.69 4.07 1.98
CA LEU A 326 -18.72 4.51 3.38
C LEU A 326 -19.83 3.75 4.10
N THR A 327 -19.61 3.36 5.36
CA THR A 327 -20.66 2.72 6.18
C THR A 327 -21.78 3.70 6.53
N LYS A 328 -21.45 4.99 6.63
CA LYS A 328 -22.37 6.09 6.89
C LYS A 328 -22.02 7.28 6.01
N ASP A 329 -23.02 7.94 5.48
CA ASP A 329 -22.88 9.16 4.67
C ASP A 329 -22.83 10.45 5.50
N LYS A 330 -23.15 10.35 6.80
CA LYS A 330 -23.18 11.47 7.74
C LYS A 330 -22.80 11.03 9.13
N ILE A 331 -22.14 11.92 9.85
CA ILE A 331 -21.78 11.79 11.26
C ILE A 331 -22.52 12.84 12.02
N SER A 332 -23.39 12.46 12.97
CA SER A 332 -24.06 13.38 13.87
C SER A 332 -23.14 13.74 15.05
N VAL A 333 -22.79 15.00 15.19
CA VAL A 333 -22.09 15.50 16.37
C VAL A 333 -23.11 16.12 17.30
N GLN A 334 -23.30 15.52 18.47
CA GLN A 334 -24.23 15.98 19.49
C GLN A 334 -23.49 16.75 20.57
N PHE A 335 -23.77 18.05 20.66
CA PHE A 335 -23.31 18.89 21.76
C PHE A 335 -24.24 18.65 22.94
N VAL A 336 -23.71 18.07 23.99
CA VAL A 336 -24.43 17.80 25.24
C VAL A 336 -23.94 18.72 26.34
N GLU A 337 -24.77 18.98 27.29
CA GLU A 337 -24.40 19.83 28.43
C GLU A 337 -23.17 19.20 29.12
N GLY A 338 -22.11 19.98 29.21
CA GLY A 338 -20.88 19.59 29.87
C GLY A 338 -20.99 19.61 31.37
N LYS A 339 -19.92 19.23 32.02
CA LYS A 339 -19.80 19.26 33.48
C LYS A 339 -20.02 20.65 34.00
N LYS A 340 -20.86 20.76 35.02
CA LYS A 340 -21.14 22.04 35.70
C LYS A 340 -20.21 22.22 36.88
N LEU A 341 -19.59 23.39 36.97
CA LEU A 341 -18.82 23.75 38.16
C LEU A 341 -19.75 23.69 39.37
N GLY A 342 -19.34 22.97 40.41
CA GLY A 342 -20.15 22.75 41.59
C GLY A 342 -20.98 21.43 41.56
N ASP A 343 -21.16 20.79 40.42
CA ASP A 343 -21.78 19.44 40.28
C ASP A 343 -20.69 18.37 40.45
N VAL A 344 -20.30 18.18 41.73
CA VAL A 344 -19.15 17.33 42.09
C VAL A 344 -19.49 15.84 41.98
N ASN A 345 -20.74 15.48 42.25
CA ASN A 345 -21.21 14.10 42.11
C ASN A 345 -21.57 13.72 40.66
N GLN A 346 -21.65 14.72 39.76
CA GLN A 346 -21.95 14.58 38.34
C GLN A 346 -23.34 14.00 38.05
N ASP A 347 -24.34 14.33 38.88
CA ASP A 347 -25.73 13.96 38.68
C ASP A 347 -26.54 14.92 37.80
N GLY A 348 -25.89 16.03 37.34
CA GLY A 348 -26.47 17.05 36.48
C GLY A 348 -27.10 18.22 37.26
N SER A 349 -27.10 18.21 38.60
CA SER A 349 -27.71 19.18 39.44
C SER A 349 -26.73 19.67 40.52
N ILE A 350 -26.60 20.96 40.70
CA ILE A 350 -25.80 21.53 41.79
C ILE A 350 -26.70 21.66 43.03
N ASN A 351 -26.42 20.87 44.06
CA ASN A 351 -27.23 20.81 45.26
C ASN A 351 -26.38 20.53 46.51
N LEU A 352 -27.01 20.39 47.70
CA LEU A 352 -26.28 20.15 48.94
C LEU A 352 -25.51 18.84 49.00
N LEU A 353 -25.83 17.89 48.13
CA LEU A 353 -25.09 16.63 48.04
C LEU A 353 -23.67 16.88 47.50
N ASP A 354 -23.51 17.83 46.58
CA ASP A 354 -22.19 18.22 46.05
C ASP A 354 -21.35 18.89 47.12
N ALA A 355 -21.94 19.80 47.87
CA ALA A 355 -21.28 20.41 49.02
C ALA A 355 -20.82 19.34 50.04
N THR A 356 -21.62 18.28 50.21
CA THR A 356 -21.28 17.13 51.06
C THR A 356 -20.09 16.35 50.50
N TYR A 357 -20.01 16.16 49.18
CA TYR A 357 -18.87 15.49 48.55
C TYR A 357 -17.57 16.27 48.77
N VAL A 358 -17.59 17.61 48.62
CA VAL A 358 -16.43 18.48 48.86
C VAL A 358 -16.04 18.42 50.34
N LEU A 359 -17.00 18.48 51.26
CA LEU A 359 -16.75 18.39 52.68
C LEU A 359 -16.14 17.06 53.12
N GLN A 360 -16.65 15.95 52.54
CA GLN A 360 -16.08 14.62 52.77
C GLN A 360 -14.64 14.52 52.26
N ALA A 361 -14.36 15.11 51.10
CA ALA A 361 -13.01 15.16 50.55
C ALA A 361 -12.06 15.99 51.41
N TYR A 362 -12.49 17.16 51.83
CA TYR A 362 -11.72 18.04 52.76
C TYR A 362 -11.37 17.32 54.07
N ASN A 363 -12.30 16.56 54.64
CA ASN A 363 -12.11 15.79 55.83
C ASN A 363 -11.37 14.44 55.64
N GLY A 364 -10.91 14.14 54.40
CA GLY A 364 -10.21 12.89 54.08
C GLY A 364 -11.08 11.64 54.08
N VAL A 365 -12.41 11.76 54.19
CA VAL A 365 -13.37 10.65 54.18
C VAL A 365 -13.62 10.14 52.77
N ARG A 366 -13.44 11.01 51.75
CA ARG A 366 -13.63 10.68 50.34
C ARG A 366 -12.42 11.12 49.53
N LYS A 367 -12.01 10.29 48.55
CA LYS A 367 -11.05 10.69 47.54
C LYS A 367 -11.82 11.10 46.28
N LEU A 368 -11.60 12.34 45.82
CA LEU A 368 -12.15 12.80 44.55
C LEU A 368 -11.27 12.31 43.39
N THR A 369 -11.87 12.14 42.23
CA THR A 369 -11.16 11.99 40.97
C THR A 369 -10.65 13.37 40.51
N GLU A 370 -9.65 13.41 39.63
CA GLU A 370 -9.13 14.68 39.05
C GLU A 370 -10.24 15.56 38.48
N THR A 371 -11.25 14.93 37.85
CA THR A 371 -12.42 15.65 37.32
C THR A 371 -13.26 16.26 38.44
N GLN A 372 -13.53 15.47 39.49
CA GLN A 372 -14.32 15.95 40.64
C GLN A 372 -13.61 17.06 41.40
N GLU A 373 -12.27 17.00 41.50
CA GLU A 373 -11.47 18.08 42.09
C GLU A 373 -11.63 19.39 41.30
N LYS A 374 -11.59 19.31 39.95
CA LYS A 374 -11.82 20.49 39.09
C LYS A 374 -13.25 21.04 39.23
N LEU A 375 -14.26 20.19 39.44
CA LEU A 375 -15.65 20.61 39.63
C LEU A 375 -15.88 21.15 41.04
N ALA A 376 -15.12 20.69 42.00
CA ALA A 376 -15.21 21.09 43.41
C ALA A 376 -14.54 22.44 43.71
N ASP A 377 -13.48 22.79 42.96
CA ASP A 377 -12.79 24.08 43.09
C ASP A 377 -13.63 25.21 42.44
N VAL A 378 -14.71 25.58 43.11
CA VAL A 378 -15.68 26.56 42.59
C VAL A 378 -15.22 28.02 42.75
N ASN A 379 -14.09 28.26 43.42
CA ASN A 379 -13.49 29.59 43.53
C ASN A 379 -12.26 29.79 42.63
N GLY A 380 -11.76 28.70 41.97
CA GLY A 380 -10.66 28.73 41.02
C GLY A 380 -9.28 28.90 41.64
N ASP A 381 -9.14 28.71 42.97
CA ASP A 381 -7.88 28.91 43.69
C ASP A 381 -6.94 27.67 43.66
N LYS A 382 -7.34 26.62 42.95
CA LYS A 382 -6.66 25.33 42.81
C LYS A 382 -6.57 24.50 44.10
N LYS A 383 -7.48 24.76 45.04
CA LYS A 383 -7.60 24.04 46.29
C LYS A 383 -9.04 23.69 46.54
N VAL A 384 -9.29 22.41 46.86
CA VAL A 384 -10.62 21.95 47.28
C VAL A 384 -10.72 22.03 48.80
N ASN A 385 -11.51 22.97 49.32
CA ASN A 385 -11.56 23.27 50.76
C ASN A 385 -12.95 23.78 51.19
N LEU A 386 -13.05 24.24 52.48
CA LEU A 386 -14.31 24.74 53.05
C LEU A 386 -14.88 26.00 52.36
N VAL A 387 -14.02 26.78 51.66
CA VAL A 387 -14.50 27.96 50.94
C VAL A 387 -15.37 27.50 49.75
N ASP A 388 -15.00 26.40 49.09
CA ASP A 388 -15.79 25.83 48.01
C ASP A 388 -17.11 25.25 48.50
N VAL A 389 -17.08 24.54 49.65
CA VAL A 389 -18.30 24.04 50.32
C VAL A 389 -19.25 25.22 50.55
N LEU A 390 -18.75 26.33 51.13
CA LEU A 390 -19.56 27.49 51.43
C LEU A 390 -20.13 28.14 50.18
N LYS A 391 -19.33 28.26 49.11
CA LYS A 391 -19.81 28.80 47.83
C LYS A 391 -20.89 27.92 47.19
N ILE A 392 -20.74 26.61 47.20
CA ILE A 392 -21.77 25.67 46.69
C ILE A 392 -23.05 25.82 47.52
N MET A 393 -22.95 25.87 48.84
CA MET A 393 -24.11 26.09 49.71
C MET A 393 -24.82 27.42 49.46
N LYS A 394 -24.09 28.52 49.26
CA LYS A 394 -24.63 29.81 48.88
C LYS A 394 -25.36 29.79 47.56
N TYR A 395 -24.81 29.05 46.57
CA TYR A 395 -25.45 28.86 45.28
C TYR A 395 -26.77 28.09 45.47
N CYS A 396 -26.78 26.99 46.21
CA CYS A 396 -27.97 26.20 46.50
C CYS A 396 -29.07 26.99 47.21
N ASN A 397 -28.67 27.91 48.08
CA ASN A 397 -29.60 28.80 48.81
C ASN A 397 -30.06 30.00 47.98
N GLY A 398 -29.53 30.18 46.74
CA GLY A 398 -29.88 31.33 45.90
C GLY A 398 -29.23 32.64 46.31
N GLU A 399 -28.27 32.63 47.24
CA GLU A 399 -27.53 33.82 47.68
C GLU A 399 -26.57 34.32 46.60
N ILE A 400 -26.05 33.43 45.81
CA ILE A 400 -25.25 33.72 44.59
C ILE A 400 -25.85 32.99 43.41
N LYS A 401 -25.75 33.58 42.20
CA LYS A 401 -26.29 33.03 40.97
C LYS A 401 -25.21 32.36 40.12
N SER A 402 -23.95 32.55 40.45
CA SER A 402 -22.77 31.94 39.78
C SER A 402 -21.62 31.86 40.79
N PHE A 403 -20.62 31.06 40.46
CA PHE A 403 -19.41 30.91 41.28
C PHE A 403 -18.34 31.98 41.01
N ASN A 404 -18.51 32.75 39.92
CA ASN A 404 -17.59 33.83 39.51
C ASN A 404 -17.89 35.13 40.25
#